data_3c805809da99f4d273d4e198df0e343d
#
_entry.id   3c805809da99f4d273d4e198df0e343d
#
_cell.length_a   1.000
_cell.length_b   1.000
_cell.length_c   1.000
_cell.angle_alpha   90.00
_cell.angle_beta   90.00
_cell.angle_gamma   90.00
#
_symmetry.space_group_name_H-M   'P 1'
#
loop_
_entity.id
_entity.type
_entity.pdbx_description
1 polymer ?
#
loop_
_entity_poly.entity_id
_entity_poly.type
_entity_poly.pdbx_seq_one_letter_code
_entity_poly.pdbx_strand_id
1 'polypeptide(L)'
;MSIFKDKIIESLKSVLPIALIVIVLSITIVPLTVGDMLLFIVGVICLVIGMSLFTSGAEMSMQPLGMKIGSTIGASKKIWIIAFVSFIIGIVVTISEPDLVILADQVGDNIDNMVLILTVSVGVGIFLMIAVMRIVFGWNLKYIMIAFYAVAFVLSFFLPEGFKTLAFDSGGVTTGPMTVPFIMSIGAGVSAAKAGADNRDDSFGITGLCSIGPIIAVMVLGIVTQVEGSGPPPTVTPEVETSRDAVLTYLHGFAEHIPDVAIALLPTVVFGVLFQIITRAFNKVQIIRLVIGIVYVFVGLTIFLTGASVGFVPTGETIGTVLAGYHYGIPLIPVSMLLGYFIVKAEPSVYVLNKLVENMSAGAISGKTTGFGLSVGVAAALGLSALRIITGLNIMWIIIPGYIIALGLSFFVPKIFVGISFDSGGVASGTMMSAFVLPLCTGACDQLGGNVMTDAFGCVALVAMAPIISIQLCGLAYKLKSRSRVRRFVMARETFVDYGYTHSEQRRAAAENRRRGGGSNE
;
A
#
# COMPACT_ATOMS: atom_id res chain seq x y z
N MET A 1 -10.81 -16.58 21.33
CA MET A 1 -11.49 -15.32 21.70
C MET A 1 -10.53 -14.16 21.94
N SER A 2 -9.34 -14.35 22.53
CA SER A 2 -8.36 -13.24 22.71
C SER A 2 -7.88 -12.64 21.39
N ILE A 3 -7.49 -13.45 20.41
CA ILE A 3 -6.93 -13.00 19.12
C ILE A 3 -7.91 -12.09 18.34
N PHE A 4 -9.19 -12.46 18.27
CA PHE A 4 -10.21 -11.65 17.58
C PHE A 4 -10.49 -10.33 18.30
N LYS A 5 -10.50 -10.35 19.65
CA LYS A 5 -10.63 -9.12 20.45
C LYS A 5 -9.47 -8.16 20.21
N ASP A 6 -8.25 -8.69 20.10
CA ASP A 6 -7.06 -7.87 19.84
C ASP A 6 -7.14 -7.23 18.43
N LYS A 7 -7.65 -7.95 17.43
CA LYS A 7 -7.90 -7.43 16.07
C LYS A 7 -8.96 -6.33 16.04
N ILE A 8 -10.07 -6.48 16.77
CA ILE A 8 -11.10 -5.43 16.88
C ILE A 8 -10.51 -4.17 17.52
N ILE A 9 -9.73 -4.30 18.59
CA ILE A 9 -9.10 -3.16 19.24
C ILE A 9 -8.11 -2.47 18.30
N GLU A 10 -7.39 -3.22 17.50
CA GLU A 10 -6.43 -2.71 16.51
C GLU A 10 -7.15 -1.95 15.39
N SER A 11 -8.21 -2.54 14.81
CA SER A 11 -9.05 -1.90 13.79
C SER A 11 -9.71 -0.64 14.33
N LEU A 12 -10.22 -0.69 15.56
CA LEU A 12 -10.82 0.48 16.22
C LEU A 12 -9.81 1.63 16.38
N LYS A 13 -8.58 1.33 16.82
CA LYS A 13 -7.50 2.33 16.93
C LYS A 13 -7.12 2.94 15.59
N SER A 14 -7.31 2.21 14.50
CA SER A 14 -7.01 2.67 13.14
C SER A 14 -8.10 3.56 12.57
N VAL A 15 -9.38 3.20 12.76
CA VAL A 15 -10.53 3.90 12.17
C VAL A 15 -11.02 5.06 13.04
N LEU A 16 -10.94 4.92 14.38
CA LEU A 16 -11.46 5.93 15.31
C LEU A 16 -10.91 7.36 15.10
N PRO A 17 -9.62 7.58 14.82
CA PRO A 17 -9.11 8.93 14.59
C PRO A 17 -9.78 9.63 13.39
N ILE A 18 -10.06 8.90 12.31
CA ILE A 18 -10.75 9.43 11.13
C ILE A 18 -12.18 9.80 11.51
N ALA A 19 -12.87 8.88 12.20
CA ALA A 19 -14.23 9.11 12.66
C ALA A 19 -14.32 10.36 13.54
N LEU A 20 -13.37 10.55 14.47
CA LEU A 20 -13.33 11.74 15.32
C LEU A 20 -13.09 13.02 14.51
N ILE A 21 -12.19 12.99 13.51
CA ILE A 21 -11.95 14.15 12.64
C ILE A 21 -13.22 14.53 11.88
N VAL A 22 -13.90 13.56 11.27
CA VAL A 22 -15.16 13.81 10.53
C VAL A 22 -16.25 14.36 11.46
N ILE A 23 -16.41 13.79 12.65
CA ILE A 23 -17.38 14.30 13.65
C ILE A 23 -17.05 15.74 14.06
N VAL A 24 -15.77 16.05 14.32
CA VAL A 24 -15.36 17.41 14.66
C VAL A 24 -15.61 18.37 13.49
N LEU A 25 -15.30 17.97 12.27
CA LEU A 25 -15.57 18.77 11.07
C LEU A 25 -17.07 19.00 10.90
N SER A 26 -17.90 17.98 11.14
CA SER A 26 -19.36 18.11 11.05
C SER A 26 -19.95 19.08 12.05
N ILE A 27 -19.40 19.18 13.25
CA ILE A 27 -19.85 20.12 14.28
C ILE A 27 -19.33 21.55 14.03
N THR A 28 -18.19 21.70 13.34
CA THR A 28 -17.49 22.99 13.24
C THR A 28 -17.63 23.67 11.88
N ILE A 29 -17.25 23.00 10.79
CA ILE A 29 -17.08 23.63 9.48
C ILE A 29 -18.02 23.03 8.42
N VAL A 30 -18.25 21.72 8.46
CA VAL A 30 -18.96 20.97 7.44
C VAL A 30 -20.23 20.37 8.04
N PRO A 31 -21.35 21.12 8.08
CA PRO A 31 -22.58 20.60 8.68
C PRO A 31 -23.12 19.43 7.82
N LEU A 32 -22.91 18.20 8.28
CA LEU A 32 -23.51 17.01 7.69
C LEU A 32 -24.98 16.92 8.12
N THR A 33 -25.83 16.40 7.25
CA THR A 33 -27.22 16.09 7.63
C THR A 33 -27.25 14.98 8.68
N VAL A 34 -28.36 14.87 9.42
CA VAL A 34 -28.51 13.80 10.42
C VAL A 34 -28.46 12.42 9.74
N GLY A 35 -28.99 12.32 8.51
CA GLY A 35 -28.94 11.11 7.72
C GLY A 35 -27.52 10.71 7.33
N ASP A 36 -26.74 11.65 6.80
CA ASP A 36 -25.35 11.39 6.41
C ASP A 36 -24.49 11.01 7.62
N MET A 37 -24.68 11.69 8.75
CA MET A 37 -23.99 11.35 9.98
C MET A 37 -24.35 9.95 10.49
N LEU A 38 -25.61 9.53 10.37
CA LEU A 38 -26.04 8.20 10.73
C LEU A 38 -25.42 7.14 9.82
N LEU A 39 -25.42 7.37 8.49
CA LEU A 39 -24.73 6.50 7.53
C LEU A 39 -23.25 6.41 7.85
N PHE A 40 -22.59 7.53 8.10
CA PHE A 40 -21.18 7.55 8.44
C PHE A 40 -20.85 6.75 9.72
N ILE A 41 -21.61 6.92 10.80
CA ILE A 41 -21.40 6.20 12.07
C ILE A 41 -21.56 4.68 11.88
N VAL A 42 -22.61 4.26 11.17
CA VAL A 42 -22.81 2.84 10.83
C VAL A 42 -21.65 2.35 9.95
N GLY A 43 -21.20 3.15 8.98
CA GLY A 43 -20.02 2.89 8.17
C GLY A 43 -18.75 2.66 8.99
N VAL A 44 -18.51 3.49 10.00
CA VAL A 44 -17.38 3.31 10.94
C VAL A 44 -17.44 1.95 11.64
N ILE A 45 -18.61 1.53 12.10
CA ILE A 45 -18.81 0.22 12.75
C ILE A 45 -18.53 -0.90 11.75
N CYS A 46 -19.07 -0.79 10.52
CA CYS A 46 -18.82 -1.74 9.45
C CYS A 46 -17.33 -1.83 9.09
N LEU A 47 -16.62 -0.69 9.01
CA LEU A 47 -15.18 -0.69 8.74
C LEU A 47 -14.41 -1.43 9.84
N VAL A 48 -14.69 -1.17 11.11
CA VAL A 48 -13.99 -1.83 12.24
C VAL A 48 -14.21 -3.34 12.23
N ILE A 49 -15.45 -3.79 12.05
CA ILE A 49 -15.79 -5.21 12.02
C ILE A 49 -15.22 -5.86 10.75
N GLY A 50 -15.45 -5.24 9.59
CA GLY A 50 -15.01 -5.72 8.30
C GLY A 50 -13.49 -5.86 8.22
N MET A 51 -12.74 -4.83 8.64
CA MET A 51 -11.28 -4.86 8.71
C MET A 51 -10.75 -5.95 9.63
N SER A 52 -11.39 -6.15 10.79
CA SER A 52 -10.98 -7.17 11.77
C SER A 52 -11.14 -8.59 11.23
N LEU A 53 -12.28 -8.86 10.57
CA LEU A 53 -12.54 -10.15 9.93
C LEU A 53 -11.63 -10.36 8.72
N PHE A 54 -11.52 -9.36 7.85
CA PHE A 54 -10.70 -9.41 6.65
C PHE A 54 -9.22 -9.70 6.97
N THR A 55 -8.62 -8.92 7.89
CA THR A 55 -7.20 -9.11 8.25
C THR A 55 -6.94 -10.47 8.89
N SER A 56 -7.88 -10.95 9.73
CA SER A 56 -7.80 -12.30 10.30
C SER A 56 -7.91 -13.38 9.21
N GLY A 57 -8.81 -13.20 8.26
CA GLY A 57 -9.01 -14.10 7.13
C GLY A 57 -7.79 -14.14 6.20
N ALA A 58 -7.22 -12.98 5.87
CA ALA A 58 -6.03 -12.88 5.02
C ALA A 58 -4.81 -13.58 5.66
N GLU A 59 -4.60 -13.43 6.97
CA GLU A 59 -3.55 -14.15 7.71
C GLU A 59 -3.78 -15.67 7.73
N MET A 60 -5.03 -16.12 7.73
CA MET A 60 -5.37 -17.55 7.78
C MET A 60 -5.37 -18.22 6.41
N SER A 61 -5.63 -17.47 5.32
CA SER A 61 -5.82 -18.01 3.97
C SER A 61 -4.84 -17.44 2.95
N MET A 62 -4.90 -16.15 2.64
CA MET A 62 -4.15 -15.54 1.54
C MET A 62 -2.63 -15.62 1.75
N GLN A 63 -2.14 -15.29 2.93
CA GLN A 63 -0.71 -15.31 3.22
C GLN A 63 -0.11 -16.73 3.19
N PRO A 64 -0.69 -17.77 3.86
CA PRO A 64 -0.17 -19.13 3.77
C PRO A 64 -0.25 -19.71 2.36
N LEU A 65 -1.34 -19.40 1.62
CA LEU A 65 -1.51 -19.84 0.24
C LEU A 65 -0.43 -19.22 -0.65
N GLY A 66 -0.25 -17.90 -0.63
CA GLY A 66 0.75 -17.17 -1.39
C GLY A 66 2.18 -17.64 -1.08
N MET A 67 2.52 -17.82 0.21
CA MET A 67 3.82 -18.29 0.65
C MET A 67 4.11 -19.71 0.14
N LYS A 68 3.12 -20.61 0.18
CA LYS A 68 3.27 -21.99 -0.27
C LYS A 68 3.42 -22.07 -1.79
N ILE A 69 2.62 -21.29 -2.52
CA ILE A 69 2.74 -21.16 -3.98
C ILE A 69 4.13 -20.62 -4.33
N GLY A 70 4.54 -19.49 -3.70
CA GLY A 70 5.84 -18.86 -3.93
C GLY A 70 7.00 -19.83 -3.66
N SER A 71 6.97 -20.57 -2.56
CA SER A 71 8.01 -21.54 -2.24
C SER A 71 8.05 -22.70 -3.24
N THR A 72 6.89 -23.16 -3.72
CA THR A 72 6.81 -24.23 -4.73
C THR A 72 7.35 -23.76 -6.08
N ILE A 73 6.99 -22.53 -6.50
CA ILE A 73 7.50 -21.92 -7.74
C ILE A 73 8.99 -21.66 -7.63
N GLY A 74 9.45 -21.08 -6.51
CA GLY A 74 10.87 -20.75 -6.28
C GLY A 74 11.79 -21.97 -6.25
N ALA A 75 11.27 -23.13 -5.83
CA ALA A 75 11.98 -24.41 -5.86
C ALA A 75 12.02 -25.06 -7.25
N SER A 76 11.24 -24.58 -8.22
CA SER A 76 11.21 -25.13 -9.57
C SER A 76 12.52 -24.85 -10.31
N LYS A 77 13.05 -25.86 -11.02
CA LYS A 77 14.23 -25.70 -11.88
C LYS A 77 13.89 -25.17 -13.29
N LYS A 78 12.58 -25.13 -13.65
CA LYS A 78 12.12 -24.75 -14.99
C LYS A 78 11.67 -23.29 -15.01
N ILE A 79 12.48 -22.42 -15.56
CA ILE A 79 12.26 -20.96 -15.62
C ILE A 79 10.91 -20.62 -16.30
N TRP A 80 10.55 -21.31 -17.37
CA TRP A 80 9.31 -21.06 -18.08
C TRP A 80 8.06 -21.35 -17.22
N ILE A 81 8.12 -22.36 -16.32
CA ILE A 81 7.03 -22.65 -15.37
C ILE A 81 6.92 -21.51 -14.36
N ILE A 82 8.05 -21.03 -13.84
CA ILE A 82 8.10 -19.89 -12.90
C ILE A 82 7.45 -18.67 -13.57
N ALA A 83 7.85 -18.36 -14.81
CA ALA A 83 7.33 -17.24 -15.57
C ALA A 83 5.82 -17.35 -15.81
N PHE A 84 5.39 -18.46 -16.38
CA PHE A 84 4.00 -18.67 -16.76
C PHE A 84 3.06 -18.68 -15.56
N VAL A 85 3.43 -19.41 -14.50
CA VAL A 85 2.58 -19.48 -13.29
C VAL A 85 2.50 -18.11 -12.60
N SER A 86 3.61 -17.38 -12.51
CA SER A 86 3.59 -16.03 -11.94
C SER A 86 2.74 -15.06 -12.77
N PHE A 87 2.79 -15.14 -14.09
CA PHE A 87 1.96 -14.36 -15.00
C PHE A 87 0.46 -14.62 -14.76
N ILE A 88 0.05 -15.90 -14.76
CA ILE A 88 -1.35 -16.29 -14.52
C ILE A 88 -1.82 -15.84 -13.13
N ILE A 89 -1.00 -16.02 -12.11
CA ILE A 89 -1.34 -15.58 -10.75
C ILE A 89 -1.57 -14.07 -10.72
N GLY A 90 -0.70 -13.27 -11.35
CA GLY A 90 -0.86 -11.82 -11.39
C GLY A 90 -2.19 -11.41 -12.02
N ILE A 91 -2.60 -12.04 -13.12
CA ILE A 91 -3.91 -11.79 -13.74
C ILE A 91 -5.04 -12.18 -12.79
N VAL A 92 -5.02 -13.41 -12.27
CA VAL A 92 -6.09 -13.97 -11.42
C VAL A 92 -6.30 -13.11 -10.17
N VAL A 93 -5.23 -12.71 -9.51
CA VAL A 93 -5.32 -11.93 -8.26
C VAL A 93 -5.78 -10.49 -8.53
N THR A 94 -5.38 -9.91 -9.65
CA THR A 94 -5.77 -8.53 -10.00
C THR A 94 -7.23 -8.44 -10.45
N ILE A 95 -7.73 -9.41 -11.21
CA ILE A 95 -9.18 -9.49 -11.51
C ILE A 95 -10.00 -9.62 -10.22
N SER A 96 -9.42 -10.23 -9.19
CA SER A 96 -10.05 -10.40 -7.88
C SER A 96 -10.01 -9.13 -7.01
N GLU A 97 -9.43 -8.02 -7.49
CA GLU A 97 -9.30 -6.80 -6.70
C GLU A 97 -10.54 -5.91 -6.86
N PRO A 98 -11.35 -5.73 -5.81
CA PRO A 98 -12.58 -4.94 -5.90
C PRO A 98 -12.32 -3.46 -6.16
N ASP A 99 -11.19 -2.92 -5.69
CA ASP A 99 -10.83 -1.51 -5.91
C ASP A 99 -10.65 -1.19 -7.41
N LEU A 100 -10.27 -2.20 -8.21
CA LEU A 100 -10.16 -2.07 -9.66
C LEU A 100 -11.52 -1.92 -10.35
N VAL A 101 -12.54 -2.58 -9.83
CA VAL A 101 -13.93 -2.43 -10.33
C VAL A 101 -14.41 -1.00 -10.04
N ILE A 102 -14.18 -0.50 -8.82
CA ILE A 102 -14.53 0.88 -8.45
C ILE A 102 -13.83 1.89 -9.37
N LEU A 103 -12.55 1.69 -9.68
CA LEU A 103 -11.83 2.55 -10.63
C LEU A 103 -12.46 2.49 -12.02
N ALA A 104 -12.81 1.29 -12.51
CA ALA A 104 -13.41 1.12 -13.82
C ALA A 104 -14.75 1.86 -13.93
N ASP A 105 -15.59 1.76 -12.90
CA ASP A 105 -16.89 2.47 -12.84
C ASP A 105 -16.73 4.00 -12.82
N GLN A 106 -15.60 4.51 -12.31
CA GLN A 106 -15.32 5.95 -12.26
C GLN A 106 -14.77 6.53 -13.57
N VAL A 107 -14.36 5.70 -14.53
CA VAL A 107 -13.81 6.18 -15.82
C VAL A 107 -14.91 6.62 -16.79
N GLY A 108 -16.16 6.19 -16.56
CA GLY A 108 -17.32 6.53 -17.39
C GLY A 108 -17.47 5.66 -18.65
N ASP A 109 -18.53 5.91 -19.42
CA ASP A 109 -19.02 5.05 -20.51
C ASP A 109 -18.09 4.91 -21.73
N ASN A 110 -16.99 5.65 -21.80
CA ASN A 110 -16.14 5.68 -22.99
C ASN A 110 -15.20 4.47 -23.11
N ILE A 111 -14.98 3.72 -22.04
CA ILE A 111 -14.17 2.51 -22.03
C ILE A 111 -14.97 1.43 -21.30
N ASP A 112 -15.14 0.29 -21.96
CA ASP A 112 -15.76 -0.88 -21.34
C ASP A 112 -14.97 -1.30 -20.09
N ASN A 113 -15.66 -1.39 -18.96
CA ASN A 113 -15.07 -1.75 -17.66
C ASN A 113 -14.24 -3.04 -17.74
N MET A 114 -14.73 -4.04 -18.48
CA MET A 114 -14.04 -5.32 -18.64
C MET A 114 -12.72 -5.15 -19.41
N VAL A 115 -12.68 -4.28 -20.41
CA VAL A 115 -11.45 -3.97 -21.18
C VAL A 115 -10.42 -3.32 -20.28
N LEU A 116 -10.82 -2.38 -19.43
CA LEU A 116 -9.91 -1.75 -18.47
C LEU A 116 -9.39 -2.77 -17.44
N ILE A 117 -10.28 -3.55 -16.83
CA ILE A 117 -9.93 -4.57 -15.83
C ILE A 117 -8.97 -5.61 -16.41
N LEU A 118 -9.23 -6.12 -17.61
CA LEU A 118 -8.36 -7.10 -18.27
C LEU A 118 -7.01 -6.50 -18.64
N THR A 119 -6.98 -5.28 -19.17
CA THR A 119 -5.74 -4.58 -19.55
C THR A 119 -4.83 -4.40 -18.33
N VAL A 120 -5.40 -3.90 -17.25
CA VAL A 120 -4.72 -3.72 -15.96
C VAL A 120 -4.20 -5.05 -15.41
N SER A 121 -5.05 -6.09 -15.44
CA SER A 121 -4.70 -7.42 -14.91
C SER A 121 -3.57 -8.07 -15.70
N VAL A 122 -3.55 -7.93 -17.01
CA VAL A 122 -2.43 -8.38 -17.87
C VAL A 122 -1.16 -7.60 -17.54
N GLY A 123 -1.27 -6.29 -17.31
CA GLY A 123 -0.15 -5.47 -16.85
C GLY A 123 0.46 -5.99 -15.56
N VAL A 124 -0.36 -6.23 -14.54
CA VAL A 124 0.11 -6.82 -13.26
C VAL A 124 0.69 -8.21 -13.48
N GLY A 125 0.07 -9.04 -14.33
CA GLY A 125 0.57 -10.39 -14.64
C GLY A 125 2.00 -10.36 -15.19
N ILE A 126 2.26 -9.49 -16.17
CA ILE A 126 3.59 -9.31 -16.76
C ILE A 126 4.59 -8.84 -15.69
N PHE A 127 4.20 -7.87 -14.87
CA PHE A 127 5.11 -7.32 -13.87
C PHE A 127 5.31 -8.21 -12.66
N LEU A 128 4.32 -9.03 -12.26
CA LEU A 128 4.53 -10.08 -11.26
C LEU A 128 5.51 -11.15 -11.77
N MET A 129 5.39 -11.54 -13.04
CA MET A 129 6.36 -12.42 -13.68
C MET A 129 7.78 -11.82 -13.61
N ILE A 130 7.95 -10.54 -13.98
CA ILE A 130 9.24 -9.83 -13.91
C ILE A 130 9.74 -9.76 -12.46
N ALA A 131 8.85 -9.47 -11.49
CA ALA A 131 9.18 -9.37 -10.08
C ALA A 131 9.67 -10.70 -9.50
N VAL A 132 9.02 -11.80 -9.83
CA VAL A 132 9.45 -13.15 -9.43
C VAL A 132 10.76 -13.53 -10.11
N MET A 133 10.91 -13.25 -11.42
CA MET A 133 12.16 -13.47 -12.15
C MET A 133 13.31 -12.66 -11.57
N ARG A 134 13.05 -11.41 -11.15
CA ARG A 134 14.04 -10.59 -10.45
C ARG A 134 14.60 -11.30 -9.22
N ILE A 135 13.73 -11.90 -8.39
CA ILE A 135 14.17 -12.65 -7.20
C ILE A 135 14.99 -13.88 -7.62
N VAL A 136 14.52 -14.62 -8.63
CA VAL A 136 15.19 -15.83 -9.11
C VAL A 136 16.59 -15.53 -9.66
N PHE A 137 16.75 -14.46 -10.44
CA PHE A 137 18.02 -14.08 -11.04
C PHE A 137 18.88 -13.15 -10.16
N GLY A 138 18.31 -12.60 -9.08
CA GLY A 138 19.02 -11.64 -8.21
C GLY A 138 19.22 -10.26 -8.85
N TRP A 139 18.33 -9.84 -9.77
CA TRP A 139 18.43 -8.54 -10.41
C TRP A 139 18.15 -7.40 -9.41
N ASN A 140 18.88 -6.30 -9.59
CA ASN A 140 18.75 -5.17 -8.68
C ASN A 140 17.48 -4.38 -8.98
N LEU A 141 16.58 -4.28 -7.97
CA LEU A 141 15.29 -3.62 -8.06
C LEU A 141 15.38 -2.19 -8.61
N LYS A 142 16.32 -1.38 -8.12
CA LYS A 142 16.43 0.04 -8.48
C LYS A 142 16.61 0.29 -9.98
N TYR A 143 17.40 -0.54 -10.67
CA TYR A 143 17.62 -0.36 -12.12
C TYR A 143 16.39 -0.74 -12.93
N ILE A 144 15.65 -1.77 -12.48
CA ILE A 144 14.40 -2.19 -13.09
C ILE A 144 13.36 -1.08 -12.93
N MET A 145 13.22 -0.51 -11.71
CA MET A 145 12.33 0.62 -11.45
C MET A 145 12.66 1.83 -12.33
N ILE A 146 13.95 2.22 -12.41
CA ILE A 146 14.40 3.33 -13.25
C ILE A 146 14.01 3.09 -14.72
N ALA A 147 14.27 1.90 -15.24
CA ALA A 147 13.97 1.57 -16.63
C ALA A 147 12.47 1.68 -16.94
N PHE A 148 11.61 1.07 -16.10
CA PHE A 148 10.17 1.06 -16.35
C PHE A 148 9.49 2.39 -16.07
N TYR A 149 9.91 3.15 -15.04
CA TYR A 149 9.41 4.53 -14.87
C TYR A 149 9.86 5.45 -16.00
N ALA A 150 11.09 5.29 -16.53
CA ALA A 150 11.50 6.02 -17.73
C ALA A 150 10.60 5.71 -18.94
N VAL A 151 10.25 4.42 -19.14
CA VAL A 151 9.27 4.02 -20.18
C VAL A 151 7.91 4.67 -19.93
N ALA A 152 7.40 4.61 -18.70
CA ALA A 152 6.11 5.22 -18.35
C ALA A 152 6.11 6.74 -18.62
N PHE A 153 7.18 7.46 -18.24
CA PHE A 153 7.29 8.89 -18.54
C PHE A 153 7.38 9.18 -20.02
N VAL A 154 8.09 8.38 -20.80
CA VAL A 154 8.11 8.55 -22.27
C VAL A 154 6.72 8.32 -22.87
N LEU A 155 6.01 7.27 -22.45
CA LEU A 155 4.65 6.99 -22.92
C LEU A 155 3.67 8.12 -22.54
N SER A 156 3.84 8.73 -21.36
CA SER A 156 2.95 9.81 -20.92
C SER A 156 2.93 11.04 -21.83
N PHE A 157 3.97 11.28 -22.62
CA PHE A 157 3.99 12.39 -23.58
C PHE A 157 3.03 12.19 -24.76
N PHE A 158 2.63 10.96 -25.03
CA PHE A 158 1.73 10.61 -26.15
C PHE A 158 0.26 10.49 -25.74
N LEU A 159 -0.07 10.75 -24.47
CA LEU A 159 -1.41 10.57 -23.92
C LEU A 159 -2.16 11.89 -23.71
N PRO A 160 -3.51 11.89 -23.87
CA PRO A 160 -4.37 12.96 -23.37
C PRO A 160 -4.21 13.16 -21.86
N GLU A 161 -4.44 14.39 -21.37
CA GLU A 161 -4.22 14.73 -19.95
C GLU A 161 -5.01 13.85 -18.97
N GLY A 162 -6.30 13.61 -19.24
CA GLY A 162 -7.14 12.75 -18.39
C GLY A 162 -6.65 11.31 -18.30
N PHE A 163 -6.10 10.77 -19.39
CA PHE A 163 -5.50 9.42 -19.36
C PHE A 163 -4.17 9.34 -18.60
N LYS A 164 -3.41 10.44 -18.52
CA LYS A 164 -2.19 10.48 -17.69
C LYS A 164 -2.52 10.26 -16.23
N THR A 165 -3.52 10.99 -15.72
CA THR A 165 -3.97 10.88 -14.32
C THR A 165 -4.50 9.48 -14.04
N LEU A 166 -5.40 8.97 -14.88
CA LEU A 166 -5.97 7.64 -14.77
C LEU A 166 -4.90 6.54 -14.79
N ALA A 167 -3.92 6.63 -15.71
CA ALA A 167 -2.86 5.64 -15.80
C ALA A 167 -2.01 5.57 -14.52
N PHE A 168 -1.63 6.71 -13.96
CA PHE A 168 -0.87 6.72 -12.71
C PHE A 168 -1.73 6.29 -11.50
N ASP A 169 -3.02 6.65 -11.45
CA ASP A 169 -3.94 6.21 -10.40
C ASP A 169 -4.17 4.70 -10.46
N SER A 170 -4.27 4.11 -11.67
CA SER A 170 -4.45 2.66 -11.82
C SER A 170 -3.32 1.85 -11.18
N GLY A 171 -2.09 2.38 -11.19
CA GLY A 171 -0.94 1.75 -10.51
C GLY A 171 -1.10 1.66 -8.99
N GLY A 172 -1.81 2.62 -8.39
CA GLY A 172 -2.11 2.62 -6.96
C GLY A 172 -3.29 1.71 -6.62
N VAL A 173 -4.39 1.87 -7.33
CA VAL A 173 -5.66 1.15 -7.05
C VAL A 173 -5.55 -0.37 -7.20
N THR A 174 -4.70 -0.87 -8.08
CA THR A 174 -4.53 -2.32 -8.31
C THR A 174 -3.83 -3.08 -7.18
N THR A 175 -3.27 -2.39 -6.22
CA THR A 175 -2.57 -2.99 -5.08
C THR A 175 -3.36 -2.79 -3.79
N GLY A 176 -4.55 -3.35 -3.75
CA GLY A 176 -5.50 -3.23 -2.64
C GLY A 176 -5.47 -4.41 -1.65
N PRO A 177 -6.56 -4.57 -0.88
CA PRO A 177 -6.62 -5.50 0.24
C PRO A 177 -6.47 -6.98 -0.14
N MET A 178 -6.86 -7.39 -1.35
CA MET A 178 -6.73 -8.77 -1.81
C MET A 178 -5.33 -9.06 -2.38
N THR A 179 -4.86 -8.16 -3.22
CA THR A 179 -3.63 -8.33 -4.01
C THR A 179 -2.38 -8.27 -3.14
N VAL A 180 -2.30 -7.32 -2.21
CA VAL A 180 -1.09 -7.08 -1.40
C VAL A 180 -0.71 -8.28 -0.53
N PRO A 181 -1.57 -8.82 0.36
CA PRO A 181 -1.17 -9.93 1.23
C PRO A 181 -0.79 -11.17 0.43
N PHE A 182 -1.38 -11.38 -0.73
CA PHE A 182 -1.11 -12.53 -1.59
C PHE A 182 0.22 -12.38 -2.34
N ILE A 183 0.42 -11.28 -3.06
CA ILE A 183 1.64 -11.01 -3.86
C ILE A 183 2.88 -10.91 -2.96
N MET A 184 2.80 -10.20 -1.85
CA MET A 184 3.93 -10.10 -0.90
C MET A 184 4.30 -11.46 -0.31
N SER A 185 3.29 -12.30 -0.02
CA SER A 185 3.54 -13.66 0.49
C SER A 185 4.15 -14.57 -0.57
N ILE A 186 3.81 -14.42 -1.85
CA ILE A 186 4.49 -15.12 -2.96
C ILE A 186 5.96 -14.73 -2.97
N GLY A 187 6.26 -13.45 -2.89
CA GLY A 187 7.65 -12.96 -2.85
C GLY A 187 8.45 -13.51 -1.69
N ALA A 188 7.86 -13.50 -0.50
CA ALA A 188 8.46 -14.11 0.67
C ALA A 188 8.71 -15.62 0.48
N GLY A 189 7.74 -16.34 -0.13
CA GLY A 189 7.85 -17.75 -0.43
C GLY A 189 8.95 -18.07 -1.45
N VAL A 190 9.04 -17.32 -2.55
CA VAL A 190 10.09 -17.46 -3.57
C VAL A 190 11.47 -17.18 -2.99
N SER A 191 11.59 -16.09 -2.21
CA SER A 191 12.83 -15.73 -1.55
C SER A 191 13.28 -16.78 -0.53
N ALA A 192 12.35 -17.36 0.23
CA ALA A 192 12.65 -18.43 1.19
C ALA A 192 13.11 -19.73 0.53
N ALA A 193 12.59 -20.06 -0.67
CA ALA A 193 12.97 -21.26 -1.43
C ALA A 193 14.38 -21.15 -2.03
N LYS A 194 14.87 -19.94 -2.27
CA LYS A 194 16.19 -19.66 -2.80
C LYS A 194 17.19 -19.55 -1.65
N ALA A 195 17.65 -20.68 -1.12
CA ALA A 195 18.49 -20.83 0.07
C ALA A 195 19.71 -19.88 0.08
N GLY A 196 19.74 -18.96 1.07
CA GLY A 196 20.86 -18.08 1.40
C GLY A 196 20.41 -16.93 2.29
N ALA A 197 21.13 -16.65 3.37
CA ALA A 197 20.79 -15.59 4.35
C ALA A 197 20.79 -14.18 3.72
N ASP A 198 21.46 -13.99 2.58
CA ASP A 198 21.61 -12.70 1.88
C ASP A 198 20.38 -12.32 1.01
N ASN A 199 19.45 -13.26 0.79
CA ASN A 199 18.35 -13.06 -0.17
C ASN A 199 17.03 -12.58 0.47
N ARG A 200 16.97 -12.39 1.78
CA ARG A 200 15.74 -11.91 2.46
C ARG A 200 15.34 -10.49 2.03
N ASP A 201 16.32 -9.67 1.70
CA ASP A 201 16.09 -8.29 1.23
C ASP A 201 15.41 -8.25 -0.14
N ASP A 202 15.55 -9.31 -0.95
CA ASP A 202 14.98 -9.41 -2.29
C ASP A 202 13.48 -9.75 -2.29
N SER A 203 12.89 -10.12 -1.14
CA SER A 203 11.45 -10.39 -0.99
C SER A 203 10.59 -9.14 -1.12
N PHE A 204 11.15 -7.94 -0.93
CA PHE A 204 10.46 -6.67 -1.04
C PHE A 204 10.61 -6.04 -2.43
N GLY A 205 9.71 -5.12 -2.76
CA GLY A 205 9.65 -4.41 -4.03
C GLY A 205 8.85 -5.13 -5.12
N ILE A 206 8.12 -6.19 -4.75
CA ILE A 206 7.27 -6.95 -5.68
C ILE A 206 6.00 -6.19 -5.97
N THR A 207 5.33 -5.71 -4.93
CA THR A 207 4.11 -4.91 -5.05
C THR A 207 4.39 -3.63 -5.83
N GLY A 208 5.51 -2.96 -5.54
CA GLY A 208 5.93 -1.77 -6.29
C GLY A 208 6.19 -2.04 -7.77
N LEU A 209 6.77 -3.19 -8.14
CA LEU A 209 6.88 -3.59 -9.54
C LEU A 209 5.51 -3.87 -10.15
N CYS A 210 4.63 -4.59 -9.45
CA CYS A 210 3.27 -4.86 -9.89
C CYS A 210 2.46 -3.59 -10.13
N SER A 211 2.70 -2.50 -9.39
CA SER A 211 2.04 -1.21 -9.59
C SER A 211 2.43 -0.51 -10.89
N ILE A 212 3.64 -0.77 -11.43
CA ILE A 212 4.06 -0.16 -12.72
C ILE A 212 3.34 -0.82 -13.90
N GLY A 213 2.98 -2.09 -13.78
CA GLY A 213 2.27 -2.84 -14.81
C GLY A 213 1.00 -2.16 -15.30
N PRO A 214 0.04 -1.88 -14.42
CA PRO A 214 -1.16 -1.10 -14.71
C PRO A 214 -0.88 0.25 -15.34
N ILE A 215 0.09 1.01 -14.80
CA ILE A 215 0.45 2.32 -15.34
C ILE A 215 0.78 2.20 -16.83
N ILE A 216 1.69 1.30 -17.19
CA ILE A 216 2.09 1.11 -18.58
C ILE A 216 0.96 0.53 -19.42
N ALA A 217 0.20 -0.43 -18.89
CA ALA A 217 -0.91 -1.07 -19.62
C ALA A 217 -2.03 -0.06 -19.94
N VAL A 218 -2.43 0.77 -18.98
CA VAL A 218 -3.44 1.82 -19.20
C VAL A 218 -2.91 2.91 -20.12
N MET A 219 -1.61 3.26 -20.05
CA MET A 219 -1.01 4.18 -21.02
C MET A 219 -1.07 3.64 -22.44
N VAL A 220 -0.76 2.35 -22.63
CA VAL A 220 -0.88 1.71 -23.95
C VAL A 220 -2.34 1.70 -24.41
N LEU A 221 -3.28 1.39 -23.53
CA LEU A 221 -4.72 1.44 -23.83
C LEU A 221 -5.13 2.86 -24.29
N GLY A 222 -4.74 3.91 -23.56
CA GLY A 222 -5.05 5.29 -23.91
C GLY A 222 -4.45 5.75 -25.24
N ILE A 223 -3.25 5.27 -25.60
CA ILE A 223 -2.64 5.55 -26.91
C ILE A 223 -3.42 4.87 -28.04
N VAL A 224 -3.90 3.64 -27.80
CA VAL A 224 -4.62 2.86 -28.82
C VAL A 224 -6.04 3.37 -29.02
N THR A 225 -6.75 3.68 -27.93
CA THR A 225 -8.15 4.09 -27.97
C THR A 225 -8.33 5.56 -28.32
N GLN A 226 -7.39 6.42 -27.98
CA GLN A 226 -7.43 7.88 -28.16
C GLN A 226 -8.74 8.54 -27.67
N VAL A 227 -9.40 7.92 -26.70
CA VAL A 227 -10.65 8.40 -26.11
C VAL A 227 -10.31 9.40 -25.01
N GLU A 228 -10.96 10.56 -25.02
CA GLU A 228 -10.98 11.46 -23.86
C GLU A 228 -11.92 10.86 -22.82
N GLY A 229 -11.40 10.53 -21.63
CA GLY A 229 -12.23 10.02 -20.55
C GLY A 229 -13.30 11.03 -20.15
N SER A 230 -14.56 10.62 -20.08
CA SER A 230 -15.62 11.38 -19.40
C SER A 230 -15.43 11.18 -17.89
N GLY A 231 -15.63 12.26 -17.11
CA GLY A 231 -15.58 12.16 -15.65
C GLY A 231 -16.63 11.18 -15.09
N PRO A 232 -16.50 10.78 -13.83
CA PRO A 232 -17.47 9.89 -13.20
C PRO A 232 -18.88 10.48 -13.29
N PRO A 233 -19.92 9.63 -13.40
CA PRO A 233 -21.29 10.10 -13.27
C PRO A 233 -21.46 10.76 -11.89
N PRO A 234 -22.31 11.81 -11.78
CA PRO A 234 -22.56 12.45 -10.49
C PRO A 234 -23.08 11.41 -9.49
N THR A 235 -22.46 11.36 -8.32
CA THR A 235 -22.85 10.44 -7.26
C THR A 235 -24.23 10.88 -6.74
N VAL A 236 -25.24 10.06 -6.95
CA VAL A 236 -26.56 10.30 -6.38
C VAL A 236 -26.54 9.83 -4.93
N THR A 237 -26.33 10.77 -4.01
CA THR A 237 -26.46 10.47 -2.58
C THR A 237 -27.93 10.20 -2.26
N PRO A 238 -28.29 9.02 -1.72
CA PRO A 238 -29.67 8.76 -1.31
C PRO A 238 -30.07 9.72 -0.17
N GLU A 239 -31.16 10.43 -0.33
CA GLU A 239 -31.73 11.24 0.76
C GLU A 239 -32.19 10.31 1.89
N VAL A 240 -31.52 10.40 3.03
CA VAL A 240 -31.81 9.59 4.23
C VAL A 240 -32.48 10.50 5.26
N GLU A 241 -33.78 10.42 5.36
CA GLU A 241 -34.54 11.19 6.34
C GLU A 241 -34.86 10.39 7.62
N THR A 242 -34.98 9.06 7.50
CA THR A 242 -35.34 8.19 8.61
C THR A 242 -34.33 7.09 8.88
N SER A 243 -34.34 6.55 10.12
CA SER A 243 -33.50 5.39 10.46
C SER A 243 -33.81 4.16 9.59
N ARG A 244 -35.05 4.06 9.07
CA ARG A 244 -35.47 3.01 8.14
C ARG A 244 -34.74 3.15 6.82
N ASP A 245 -34.61 4.36 6.28
CA ASP A 245 -33.94 4.62 5.03
C ASP A 245 -32.46 4.28 5.14
N ALA A 246 -31.83 4.63 6.27
CA ALA A 246 -30.45 4.24 6.55
C ALA A 246 -30.25 2.71 6.54
N VAL A 247 -31.16 1.96 7.19
CA VAL A 247 -31.10 0.49 7.19
C VAL A 247 -31.30 -0.07 5.78
N LEU A 248 -32.25 0.48 5.01
CA LEU A 248 -32.49 0.04 3.64
C LEU A 248 -31.29 0.32 2.74
N THR A 249 -30.66 1.48 2.87
CA THR A 249 -29.44 1.84 2.10
C THR A 249 -28.31 0.84 2.39
N TYR A 250 -28.10 0.49 3.66
CA TYR A 250 -27.10 -0.54 3.99
C TYR A 250 -27.49 -1.93 3.47
N LEU A 251 -28.77 -2.32 3.52
CA LEU A 251 -29.22 -3.60 2.98
C LEU A 251 -29.03 -3.67 1.46
N HIS A 252 -29.29 -2.58 0.72
CA HIS A 252 -28.98 -2.48 -0.70
C HIS A 252 -27.47 -2.58 -0.96
N GLY A 253 -26.65 -1.84 -0.21
CA GLY A 253 -25.18 -1.93 -0.33
C GLY A 253 -24.65 -3.35 -0.05
N PHE A 254 -25.19 -4.07 0.94
CA PHE A 254 -24.85 -5.47 1.15
C PHE A 254 -25.27 -6.36 -0.03
N ALA A 255 -26.48 -6.14 -0.56
CA ALA A 255 -26.98 -6.92 -1.70
C ALA A 255 -26.14 -6.70 -2.96
N GLU A 256 -25.57 -5.51 -3.14
CA GLU A 256 -24.65 -5.15 -4.23
C GLU A 256 -23.27 -5.75 -4.01
N HIS A 257 -22.65 -5.58 -2.86
CA HIS A 257 -21.27 -6.02 -2.63
C HIS A 257 -21.12 -7.52 -2.35
N ILE A 258 -22.15 -8.26 -1.97
CA ILE A 258 -22.07 -9.72 -1.79
C ILE A 258 -21.68 -10.43 -3.10
N PRO A 259 -22.38 -10.21 -4.24
CA PRO A 259 -21.99 -10.82 -5.51
C PRO A 259 -20.62 -10.33 -6.00
N ASP A 260 -20.30 -9.04 -5.84
CA ASP A 260 -19.03 -8.47 -6.28
C ASP A 260 -17.83 -9.14 -5.59
N VAL A 261 -17.89 -9.24 -4.26
CA VAL A 261 -16.85 -9.93 -3.48
C VAL A 261 -16.80 -11.42 -3.78
N ALA A 262 -17.96 -12.07 -4.03
CA ALA A 262 -17.99 -13.48 -4.40
C ALA A 262 -17.30 -13.70 -5.77
N ILE A 263 -17.61 -12.87 -6.76
CA ILE A 263 -17.01 -12.92 -8.10
C ILE A 263 -15.52 -12.61 -8.02
N ALA A 264 -15.14 -11.59 -7.24
CA ALA A 264 -13.75 -11.21 -7.02
C ALA A 264 -12.92 -12.34 -6.37
N LEU A 265 -13.44 -13.02 -5.36
CA LEU A 265 -12.76 -14.13 -4.69
C LEU A 265 -12.67 -15.42 -5.52
N LEU A 266 -13.61 -15.63 -6.43
CA LEU A 266 -13.76 -16.88 -7.17
C LEU A 266 -12.47 -17.29 -7.92
N PRO A 267 -11.79 -16.41 -8.71
CA PRO A 267 -10.57 -16.78 -9.42
C PRO A 267 -9.45 -17.24 -8.47
N THR A 268 -9.28 -16.56 -7.35
CA THR A 268 -8.27 -16.91 -6.34
C THR A 268 -8.58 -18.24 -5.65
N VAL A 269 -9.85 -18.50 -5.34
CA VAL A 269 -10.29 -19.78 -4.75
C VAL A 269 -10.09 -20.93 -5.76
N VAL A 270 -10.53 -20.76 -7.01
CA VAL A 270 -10.35 -21.75 -8.08
C VAL A 270 -8.86 -22.05 -8.27
N PHE A 271 -8.02 -21.02 -8.34
CA PHE A 271 -6.58 -21.20 -8.44
C PHE A 271 -6.00 -21.98 -7.24
N GLY A 272 -6.42 -21.63 -6.02
CA GLY A 272 -5.99 -22.31 -4.79
C GLY A 272 -6.38 -23.80 -4.77
N VAL A 273 -7.60 -24.11 -5.22
CA VAL A 273 -8.09 -25.50 -5.35
C VAL A 273 -7.29 -26.27 -6.40
N LEU A 274 -7.07 -25.69 -7.59
CA LEU A 274 -6.25 -26.29 -8.64
C LEU A 274 -4.81 -26.53 -8.15
N PHE A 275 -4.23 -25.54 -7.49
CA PHE A 275 -2.89 -25.67 -6.90
C PHE A 275 -2.85 -26.83 -5.89
N GLN A 276 -3.86 -26.96 -5.02
CA GLN A 276 -3.92 -28.05 -4.04
C GLN A 276 -4.08 -29.43 -4.71
N ILE A 277 -4.91 -29.54 -5.76
CA ILE A 277 -5.09 -30.80 -6.50
C ILE A 277 -3.78 -31.25 -7.13
N ILE A 278 -3.05 -30.31 -7.78
CA ILE A 278 -1.81 -30.61 -8.51
C ILE A 278 -0.66 -30.92 -7.55
N THR A 279 -0.51 -30.11 -6.49
CA THR A 279 0.70 -30.16 -5.63
C THR A 279 0.50 -30.95 -4.35
N ARG A 280 -0.76 -31.10 -3.89
CA ARG A 280 -1.11 -31.67 -2.56
C ARG A 280 -0.31 -31.03 -1.43
N ALA A 281 -0.07 -29.72 -1.52
CA ALA A 281 0.86 -28.97 -0.67
C ALA A 281 0.35 -28.78 0.75
N PHE A 282 -0.98 -28.85 0.99
CA PHE A 282 -1.61 -28.63 2.28
C PHE A 282 -2.23 -29.92 2.82
N ASN A 283 -2.09 -30.15 4.14
CA ASN A 283 -2.79 -31.20 4.85
C ASN A 283 -4.25 -30.81 5.19
N LYS A 284 -5.06 -31.78 5.65
CA LYS A 284 -6.50 -31.54 5.94
C LYS A 284 -6.75 -30.38 6.92
N VAL A 285 -5.93 -30.26 7.97
CA VAL A 285 -6.08 -29.19 8.98
C VAL A 285 -5.79 -27.82 8.36
N GLN A 286 -4.76 -27.74 7.53
CA GLN A 286 -4.41 -26.52 6.81
C GLN A 286 -5.50 -26.12 5.82
N ILE A 287 -6.08 -27.07 5.08
CA ILE A 287 -7.20 -26.83 4.16
C ILE A 287 -8.41 -26.27 4.91
N ILE A 288 -8.79 -26.88 6.04
CA ILE A 288 -9.90 -26.35 6.86
C ILE A 288 -9.60 -24.91 7.31
N ARG A 289 -8.37 -24.62 7.73
CA ARG A 289 -7.95 -23.27 8.13
C ARG A 289 -8.03 -22.29 6.95
N LEU A 290 -7.60 -22.71 5.75
CA LEU A 290 -7.71 -21.89 4.53
C LEU A 290 -9.16 -21.56 4.20
N VAL A 291 -10.06 -22.56 4.25
CA VAL A 291 -11.49 -22.38 3.97
C VAL A 291 -12.13 -21.41 4.98
N ILE A 292 -11.86 -21.60 6.27
CA ILE A 292 -12.35 -20.67 7.32
C ILE A 292 -11.80 -19.26 7.06
N GLY A 293 -10.52 -19.14 6.69
CA GLY A 293 -9.90 -17.87 6.35
C GLY A 293 -10.56 -17.18 5.15
N ILE A 294 -10.89 -17.93 4.09
CA ILE A 294 -11.60 -17.41 2.92
C ILE A 294 -12.99 -16.92 3.29
N VAL A 295 -13.72 -17.64 4.14
CA VAL A 295 -15.03 -17.17 4.65
C VAL A 295 -14.87 -15.86 5.43
N TYR A 296 -13.85 -15.73 6.25
CA TYR A 296 -13.55 -14.50 6.99
C TYR A 296 -13.18 -13.35 6.06
N VAL A 297 -12.41 -13.61 4.98
CA VAL A 297 -12.11 -12.61 3.93
C VAL A 297 -13.40 -12.19 3.25
N PHE A 298 -14.25 -13.13 2.83
CA PHE A 298 -15.50 -12.85 2.15
C PHE A 298 -16.42 -11.96 3.00
N VAL A 299 -16.74 -12.40 4.21
CA VAL A 299 -17.63 -11.65 5.11
C VAL A 299 -17.01 -10.32 5.52
N GLY A 300 -15.72 -10.32 5.85
CA GLY A 300 -14.99 -9.12 6.27
C GLY A 300 -14.92 -8.07 5.17
N LEU A 301 -14.59 -8.48 3.95
CA LEU A 301 -14.48 -7.57 2.80
C LEU A 301 -15.84 -7.01 2.40
N THR A 302 -16.89 -7.85 2.38
CA THR A 302 -18.26 -7.38 2.10
C THR A 302 -18.72 -6.33 3.10
N ILE A 303 -18.52 -6.55 4.40
CA ILE A 303 -18.89 -5.58 5.44
C ILE A 303 -18.06 -4.30 5.31
N PHE A 304 -16.75 -4.45 5.04
CA PHE A 304 -15.81 -3.33 4.89
C PHE A 304 -16.20 -2.45 3.69
N LEU A 305 -16.40 -3.05 2.51
CA LEU A 305 -16.76 -2.33 1.27
C LEU A 305 -18.12 -1.64 1.41
N THR A 306 -19.13 -2.33 1.96
CA THR A 306 -20.44 -1.71 2.21
C THR A 306 -20.32 -0.51 3.16
N GLY A 307 -19.54 -0.63 4.24
CA GLY A 307 -19.30 0.48 5.15
C GLY A 307 -18.56 1.64 4.49
N ALA A 308 -17.60 1.35 3.63
CA ALA A 308 -16.86 2.35 2.86
C ALA A 308 -17.74 3.06 1.83
N SER A 309 -18.47 2.32 0.99
CA SER A 309 -19.30 2.89 -0.08
C SER A 309 -20.49 3.68 0.47
N VAL A 310 -21.23 3.12 1.41
CA VAL A 310 -22.47 3.75 1.94
C VAL A 310 -22.16 4.86 2.93
N GLY A 311 -21.12 4.70 3.76
CA GLY A 311 -20.83 5.64 4.85
C GLY A 311 -19.77 6.68 4.48
N PHE A 312 -18.69 6.28 3.82
CA PHE A 312 -17.53 7.17 3.64
C PHE A 312 -17.54 7.91 2.31
N VAL A 313 -18.01 7.32 1.21
CA VAL A 313 -18.07 7.98 -0.11
C VAL A 313 -18.89 9.27 -0.06
N PRO A 314 -20.17 9.28 0.38
CA PRO A 314 -20.96 10.51 0.43
C PRO A 314 -20.38 11.54 1.39
N THR A 315 -19.90 11.06 2.55
CA THR A 315 -19.27 11.93 3.56
C THR A 315 -18.01 12.61 3.02
N GLY A 316 -17.17 11.88 2.27
CA GLY A 316 -15.98 12.42 1.64
C GLY A 316 -16.31 13.51 0.63
N GLU A 317 -17.26 13.25 -0.25
CA GLU A 317 -17.74 14.20 -1.27
C GLU A 317 -18.29 15.48 -0.63
N THR A 318 -19.18 15.36 0.36
CA THR A 318 -19.74 16.50 1.09
C THR A 318 -18.65 17.33 1.78
N ILE A 319 -17.67 16.67 2.43
CA ILE A 319 -16.54 17.37 3.07
C ILE A 319 -15.73 18.14 2.03
N GLY A 320 -15.43 17.52 0.88
CA GLY A 320 -14.69 18.13 -0.22
C GLY A 320 -15.41 19.37 -0.75
N THR A 321 -16.68 19.24 -1.08
CA THR A 321 -17.54 20.31 -1.61
C THR A 321 -17.62 21.50 -0.64
N VAL A 322 -17.92 21.25 0.63
CA VAL A 322 -18.07 22.32 1.63
C VAL A 322 -16.73 23.02 1.90
N LEU A 323 -15.63 22.26 2.08
CA LEU A 323 -14.31 22.86 2.34
C LEU A 323 -13.81 23.67 1.16
N ALA A 324 -14.07 23.24 -0.07
CA ALA A 324 -13.71 23.96 -1.28
C ALA A 324 -14.48 25.28 -1.42
N GLY A 325 -15.71 25.36 -0.93
CA GLY A 325 -16.52 26.59 -0.89
C GLY A 325 -16.02 27.66 0.08
N TYR A 326 -15.19 27.28 1.08
CA TYR A 326 -14.66 28.24 2.05
C TYR A 326 -13.34 28.88 1.60
N HIS A 327 -13.26 30.21 1.62
CA HIS A 327 -12.00 30.96 1.43
C HIS A 327 -11.12 30.42 0.27
N TYR A 328 -11.72 30.25 -0.91
CA TYR A 328 -11.04 29.71 -2.11
C TYR A 328 -10.42 28.31 -1.89
N GLY A 329 -11.01 27.50 -1.03
CA GLY A 329 -10.57 26.14 -0.78
C GLY A 329 -9.32 25.99 0.11
N ILE A 330 -8.76 27.07 0.66
CA ILE A 330 -7.54 27.00 1.49
C ILE A 330 -7.65 26.01 2.67
N PRO A 331 -8.81 25.89 3.39
CA PRO A 331 -8.97 24.92 4.47
C PRO A 331 -8.86 23.47 4.03
N LEU A 332 -9.08 23.18 2.75
CA LEU A 332 -8.95 21.84 2.19
C LEU A 332 -7.53 21.26 2.39
N ILE A 333 -6.48 22.11 2.29
CA ILE A 333 -5.08 21.65 2.40
C ILE A 333 -4.79 21.05 3.79
N PRO A 334 -4.91 21.80 4.91
CA PRO A 334 -4.59 21.25 6.22
C PRO A 334 -5.54 20.12 6.64
N VAL A 335 -6.81 20.17 6.26
CA VAL A 335 -7.77 19.09 6.55
C VAL A 335 -7.40 17.82 5.79
N SER A 336 -7.09 17.90 4.48
CA SER A 336 -6.63 16.75 3.70
C SER A 336 -5.33 16.17 4.23
N MET A 337 -4.38 17.00 4.66
CA MET A 337 -3.14 16.53 5.31
C MET A 337 -3.44 15.76 6.60
N LEU A 338 -4.33 16.26 7.44
CA LEU A 338 -4.73 15.62 8.69
C LEU A 338 -5.45 14.29 8.42
N LEU A 339 -6.39 14.28 7.49
CA LEU A 339 -7.09 13.07 7.06
C LEU A 339 -6.10 12.06 6.50
N GLY A 340 -5.19 12.46 5.62
CA GLY A 340 -4.19 11.60 5.02
C GLY A 340 -3.25 10.94 6.04
N TYR A 341 -2.88 11.66 7.10
CA TYR A 341 -2.06 11.08 8.16
C TYR A 341 -2.74 9.90 8.86
N PHE A 342 -4.05 9.95 9.03
CA PHE A 342 -4.79 8.91 9.75
C PHE A 342 -5.39 7.86 8.83
N ILE A 343 -5.81 8.22 7.62
CA ILE A 343 -6.54 7.31 6.71
C ILE A 343 -5.70 6.11 6.29
N VAL A 344 -4.40 6.31 6.08
CA VAL A 344 -3.47 5.24 5.75
C VAL A 344 -3.36 4.17 6.86
N LYS A 345 -3.66 4.52 8.10
CA LYS A 345 -3.68 3.56 9.21
C LYS A 345 -4.93 2.69 9.22
N ALA A 346 -6.02 3.18 8.63
CA ALA A 346 -7.26 2.43 8.46
C ALA A 346 -7.22 1.51 7.22
N GLU A 347 -6.16 1.57 6.41
CA GLU A 347 -5.99 0.71 5.24
C GLU A 347 -5.55 -0.70 5.67
N PRO A 348 -6.34 -1.76 5.35
CA PRO A 348 -6.01 -3.14 5.74
C PRO A 348 -4.67 -3.63 5.18
N SER A 349 -4.33 -3.21 3.96
CA SER A 349 -3.10 -3.57 3.28
C SER A 349 -1.85 -3.04 3.97
N VAL A 350 -1.94 -1.85 4.57
CA VAL A 350 -0.85 -1.22 5.35
C VAL A 350 -0.54 -2.01 6.61
N TYR A 351 -1.58 -2.56 7.26
CA TYR A 351 -1.38 -3.46 8.40
C TYR A 351 -0.55 -4.69 8.00
N VAL A 352 -0.93 -5.32 6.87
CA VAL A 352 -0.23 -6.51 6.35
C VAL A 352 1.23 -6.18 6.01
N LEU A 353 1.48 -5.06 5.33
CA LEU A 353 2.83 -4.59 5.01
C LEU A 353 3.68 -4.42 6.28
N ASN A 354 3.17 -3.67 7.25
CA ASN A 354 3.92 -3.39 8.49
C ASN A 354 4.29 -4.68 9.23
N LYS A 355 3.38 -5.65 9.29
CA LYS A 355 3.62 -6.95 9.92
C LYS A 355 4.62 -7.80 9.13
N LEU A 356 4.54 -7.81 7.80
CA LEU A 356 5.52 -8.51 6.96
C LEU A 356 6.91 -7.89 7.08
N VAL A 357 7.03 -6.57 7.08
CA VAL A 357 8.30 -5.85 7.26
C VAL A 357 8.93 -6.22 8.61
N GLU A 358 8.15 -6.21 9.69
CA GLU A 358 8.63 -6.56 11.03
C GLU A 358 9.09 -8.02 11.09
N ASN A 359 8.30 -8.96 10.55
CA ASN A 359 8.62 -10.39 10.53
C ASN A 359 9.85 -10.69 9.66
N MET A 360 9.92 -10.17 8.44
CA MET A 360 11.00 -10.43 7.49
C MET A 360 12.33 -9.79 7.92
N SER A 361 12.27 -8.61 8.55
CA SER A 361 13.45 -7.94 9.12
C SER A 361 13.87 -8.51 10.49
N ALA A 362 13.21 -9.55 11.00
CA ALA A 362 13.40 -10.09 12.34
C ALA A 362 13.35 -8.98 13.43
N GLY A 363 12.44 -8.02 13.27
CA GLY A 363 12.24 -6.91 14.20
C GLY A 363 13.27 -5.77 14.08
N ALA A 364 14.22 -5.84 13.12
CA ALA A 364 15.21 -4.77 12.91
C ALA A 364 14.56 -3.46 12.42
N ILE A 365 13.47 -3.58 11.67
CA ILE A 365 12.64 -2.46 11.21
C ILE A 365 11.28 -2.60 11.89
N SER A 366 10.96 -1.65 12.77
CA SER A 366 9.69 -1.67 13.50
C SER A 366 8.56 -1.24 12.56
N GLY A 367 7.42 -1.95 12.61
CA GLY A 367 6.20 -1.57 11.92
C GLY A 367 5.70 -0.15 12.29
N LYS A 368 6.02 0.34 13.50
CA LYS A 368 5.72 1.73 13.90
C LYS A 368 6.50 2.74 13.08
N THR A 369 7.78 2.46 12.75
CA THR A 369 8.61 3.36 11.94
C THR A 369 8.11 3.43 10.51
N THR A 370 7.77 2.28 9.94
CA THR A 370 7.19 2.19 8.59
C THR A 370 5.83 2.89 8.54
N GLY A 371 4.95 2.60 9.50
CA GLY A 371 3.63 3.24 9.60
C GLY A 371 3.70 4.76 9.78
N PHE A 372 4.67 5.28 10.55
CA PHE A 372 4.89 6.73 10.68
C PHE A 372 5.34 7.34 9.35
N GLY A 373 6.32 6.72 8.67
CA GLY A 373 6.79 7.17 7.37
C GLY A 373 5.66 7.21 6.33
N LEU A 374 4.83 6.16 6.28
CA LEU A 374 3.62 6.10 5.46
C LEU A 374 2.66 7.24 5.77
N SER A 375 2.31 7.44 7.05
CA SER A 375 1.38 8.50 7.47
C SER A 375 1.85 9.90 7.07
N VAL A 376 3.14 10.20 7.23
CA VAL A 376 3.72 11.49 6.83
C VAL A 376 3.72 11.63 5.30
N GLY A 377 4.08 10.58 4.58
CA GLY A 377 4.05 10.57 3.11
C GLY A 377 2.65 10.84 2.56
N VAL A 378 1.64 10.12 3.05
CA VAL A 378 0.24 10.28 2.60
C VAL A 378 -0.31 11.65 3.01
N ALA A 379 0.02 12.16 4.20
CA ALA A 379 -0.37 13.52 4.59
C ALA A 379 0.18 14.57 3.60
N ALA A 380 1.45 14.46 3.22
CA ALA A 380 2.05 15.37 2.24
C ALA A 380 1.41 15.21 0.85
N ALA A 381 1.11 13.98 0.43
CA ALA A 381 0.44 13.68 -0.84
C ALA A 381 -0.93 14.34 -0.92
N LEU A 382 -1.75 14.20 0.12
CA LEU A 382 -3.10 14.79 0.14
C LEU A 382 -3.06 16.32 0.24
N GLY A 383 -2.08 16.89 0.94
CA GLY A 383 -1.85 18.34 0.91
C GLY A 383 -1.50 18.84 -0.49
N LEU A 384 -0.64 18.12 -1.22
CA LEU A 384 -0.30 18.43 -2.62
C LEU A 384 -1.49 18.21 -3.56
N SER A 385 -2.31 17.19 -3.33
CA SER A 385 -3.53 16.94 -4.09
C SER A 385 -4.54 18.08 -3.92
N ALA A 386 -4.78 18.51 -2.68
CA ALA A 386 -5.64 19.64 -2.39
C ALA A 386 -5.11 20.95 -3.03
N LEU A 387 -3.81 21.21 -2.91
CA LEU A 387 -3.18 22.35 -3.57
C LEU A 387 -3.37 22.31 -5.08
N ARG A 388 -3.23 21.12 -5.71
CA ARG A 388 -3.41 20.93 -7.13
C ARG A 388 -4.85 21.23 -7.57
N ILE A 389 -5.84 20.74 -6.84
CA ILE A 389 -7.27 21.01 -7.12
C ILE A 389 -7.54 22.53 -7.07
N ILE A 390 -7.00 23.23 -6.07
CA ILE A 390 -7.20 24.68 -5.92
C ILE A 390 -6.52 25.48 -7.05
N THR A 391 -5.34 25.04 -7.51
CA THR A 391 -4.51 25.79 -8.45
C THR A 391 -4.66 25.35 -9.91
N GLY A 392 -5.31 24.21 -10.18
CA GLY A 392 -5.37 23.60 -11.53
C GLY A 392 -3.99 23.14 -12.03
N LEU A 393 -3.02 22.85 -11.14
CA LEU A 393 -1.67 22.48 -11.53
C LEU A 393 -1.66 21.10 -12.19
N ASN A 394 -1.04 21.01 -13.38
CA ASN A 394 -0.89 19.73 -14.06
C ASN A 394 -0.09 18.75 -13.21
N ILE A 395 -0.59 17.53 -13.08
CA ILE A 395 -0.05 16.49 -12.21
C ILE A 395 1.40 16.13 -12.55
N MET A 396 1.81 16.24 -13.82
CA MET A 396 3.17 15.90 -14.25
C MET A 396 4.24 16.78 -13.58
N TRP A 397 3.90 18.03 -13.24
CA TRP A 397 4.81 18.91 -12.49
C TRP A 397 5.12 18.43 -11.08
N ILE A 398 4.32 17.52 -10.53
CA ILE A 398 4.54 16.92 -9.21
C ILE A 398 5.10 15.51 -9.34
N ILE A 399 4.51 14.68 -10.22
CA ILE A 399 4.87 13.26 -10.36
C ILE A 399 6.30 13.11 -10.90
N ILE A 400 6.68 13.83 -11.96
CA ILE A 400 8.02 13.70 -12.55
C ILE A 400 9.12 14.04 -11.53
N PRO A 401 9.14 15.22 -10.89
CA PRO A 401 10.14 15.51 -9.86
C PRO A 401 10.07 14.54 -8.67
N GLY A 402 8.87 14.14 -8.25
CA GLY A 402 8.68 13.20 -7.15
C GLY A 402 9.34 11.85 -7.42
N TYR A 403 9.10 11.25 -8.59
CA TYR A 403 9.76 9.99 -8.94
C TYR A 403 11.26 10.15 -9.21
N ILE A 404 11.71 11.29 -9.75
CA ILE A 404 13.15 11.59 -9.86
C ILE A 404 13.81 11.58 -8.47
N ILE A 405 13.18 12.21 -7.48
CA ILE A 405 13.66 12.22 -6.09
C ILE A 405 13.63 10.78 -5.52
N ALA A 406 12.51 10.06 -5.69
CA ALA A 406 12.35 8.69 -5.19
C ALA A 406 13.40 7.73 -5.78
N LEU A 407 13.61 7.77 -7.09
CA LEU A 407 14.60 6.96 -7.78
C LEU A 407 16.02 7.40 -7.43
N GLY A 408 16.28 8.69 -7.29
CA GLY A 408 17.56 9.25 -6.85
C GLY A 408 17.91 8.82 -5.42
N LEU A 409 16.98 8.87 -4.48
CA LEU A 409 17.19 8.41 -3.11
C LEU A 409 17.55 6.93 -3.02
N SER A 410 17.06 6.09 -3.96
CA SER A 410 17.32 4.65 -3.99
C SER A 410 18.81 4.29 -4.08
N PHE A 411 19.68 5.22 -4.51
CA PHE A 411 21.13 5.04 -4.55
C PHE A 411 21.81 5.23 -3.19
N PHE A 412 21.17 5.94 -2.28
CA PHE A 412 21.75 6.32 -0.98
C PHE A 412 21.23 5.47 0.18
N VAL A 413 20.12 4.78 -0.01
CA VAL A 413 19.38 4.03 1.01
C VAL A 413 19.73 2.52 0.97
N PRO A 414 19.69 1.77 2.09
CA PRO A 414 19.87 0.31 2.09
C PRO A 414 18.84 -0.40 1.19
N LYS A 415 19.24 -1.50 0.52
CA LYS A 415 18.40 -2.24 -0.44
C LYS A 415 17.02 -2.62 0.11
N ILE A 416 16.95 -3.06 1.36
CA ILE A 416 15.70 -3.45 2.03
C ILE A 416 14.72 -2.27 2.10
N PHE A 417 15.18 -1.06 2.44
CA PHE A 417 14.33 0.12 2.50
C PHE A 417 13.87 0.58 1.11
N VAL A 418 14.67 0.34 0.07
CA VAL A 418 14.24 0.59 -1.32
C VAL A 418 13.06 -0.32 -1.66
N GLY A 419 13.16 -1.63 -1.39
CA GLY A 419 12.07 -2.57 -1.61
C GLY A 419 10.80 -2.20 -0.83
N ILE A 420 10.94 -1.97 0.49
CA ILE A 420 9.83 -1.58 1.36
C ILE A 420 9.18 -0.27 0.87
N SER A 421 9.95 0.72 0.44
CA SER A 421 9.42 2.01 -0.01
C SER A 421 8.56 1.88 -1.25
N PHE A 422 8.99 1.13 -2.25
CA PHE A 422 8.20 0.92 -3.47
C PHE A 422 6.94 0.07 -3.19
N ASP A 423 7.03 -0.95 -2.33
CA ASP A 423 5.85 -1.69 -1.87
C ASP A 423 4.88 -0.79 -1.10
N SER A 424 5.41 0.14 -0.30
CA SER A 424 4.61 1.08 0.49
C SER A 424 3.76 2.02 -0.37
N GLY A 425 4.26 2.42 -1.54
CA GLY A 425 3.51 3.26 -2.47
C GLY A 425 2.23 2.59 -2.93
N GLY A 426 2.32 1.36 -3.43
CA GLY A 426 1.15 0.60 -3.84
C GLY A 426 0.19 0.29 -2.70
N VAL A 427 0.74 -0.07 -1.53
CA VAL A 427 -0.07 -0.45 -0.36
C VAL A 427 -0.84 0.72 0.26
N ALA A 428 -0.30 1.95 0.18
CA ALA A 428 -0.92 3.14 0.77
C ALA A 428 -2.13 3.66 -0.01
N SER A 429 -2.31 3.24 -1.25
CA SER A 429 -3.32 3.72 -2.19
C SER A 429 -4.49 2.73 -2.39
N GLY A 430 -4.86 1.97 -1.35
CA GLY A 430 -5.95 1.00 -1.38
C GLY A 430 -7.35 1.59 -1.18
N THR A 431 -8.28 0.75 -0.70
CA THR A 431 -9.73 1.00 -0.65
C THR A 431 -10.13 2.32 0.02
N MET A 432 -9.45 2.73 1.08
CA MET A 432 -9.78 4.00 1.75
C MET A 432 -9.44 5.22 0.90
N MET A 433 -8.52 5.09 -0.06
CA MET A 433 -8.22 6.17 -1.01
C MET A 433 -9.34 6.30 -2.05
N SER A 434 -9.82 5.19 -2.61
CA SER A 434 -10.92 5.18 -3.57
C SER A 434 -12.27 5.50 -2.94
N ALA A 435 -12.54 5.03 -1.71
CA ALA A 435 -13.83 5.20 -1.06
C ALA A 435 -14.01 6.50 -0.24
N PHE A 436 -12.93 7.22 0.08
CA PHE A 436 -13.04 8.46 0.86
C PHE A 436 -12.27 9.63 0.27
N VAL A 437 -10.99 9.40 -0.11
CA VAL A 437 -10.14 10.51 -0.58
C VAL A 437 -10.51 10.94 -1.98
N LEU A 438 -10.72 10.01 -2.89
CA LEU A 438 -11.11 10.37 -4.26
C LEU A 438 -12.46 11.09 -4.29
N PRO A 439 -13.53 10.63 -3.60
CA PRO A 439 -14.76 11.41 -3.43
C PRO A 439 -14.55 12.80 -2.83
N LEU A 440 -13.68 12.94 -1.83
CA LEU A 440 -13.33 14.25 -1.28
C LEU A 440 -12.66 15.15 -2.33
N CYS A 441 -11.78 14.61 -3.17
CA CYS A 441 -11.13 15.35 -4.24
C CYS A 441 -12.12 15.70 -5.36
N THR A 442 -13.04 14.79 -5.72
CA THR A 442 -14.06 15.04 -6.75
C THR A 442 -15.04 16.10 -6.31
N GLY A 443 -15.60 16.01 -5.09
CA GLY A 443 -16.50 17.03 -4.55
C GLY A 443 -15.84 18.40 -4.43
N ALA A 444 -14.56 18.44 -4.06
CA ALA A 444 -13.81 19.70 -4.02
C ALA A 444 -13.57 20.28 -5.43
N CYS A 445 -13.26 19.43 -6.38
CA CYS A 445 -13.03 19.82 -7.78
C CYS A 445 -14.30 20.39 -8.42
N ASP A 446 -15.43 19.71 -8.26
CA ASP A 446 -16.73 20.13 -8.78
C ASP A 446 -17.14 21.49 -8.20
N GLN A 447 -16.96 21.69 -6.90
CA GLN A 447 -17.26 22.96 -6.23
C GLN A 447 -16.43 24.13 -6.75
N LEU A 448 -15.17 23.88 -7.14
CA LEU A 448 -14.28 24.88 -7.70
C LEU A 448 -14.44 25.06 -9.22
N GLY A 449 -15.31 24.27 -9.86
CA GLY A 449 -15.54 24.30 -11.30
C GLY A 449 -14.38 23.74 -12.13
N GLY A 450 -13.56 22.87 -11.54
CA GLY A 450 -12.45 22.17 -12.19
C GLY A 450 -12.91 20.98 -13.03
N ASN A 451 -11.99 20.39 -13.77
CA ASN A 451 -12.25 19.15 -14.49
C ASN A 451 -11.84 17.95 -13.62
N VAL A 452 -12.82 17.11 -13.26
CA VAL A 452 -12.61 15.96 -12.35
C VAL A 452 -11.51 15.04 -12.87
N MET A 453 -11.48 14.72 -14.18
CA MET A 453 -10.50 13.81 -14.77
C MET A 453 -9.06 14.35 -14.74
N THR A 454 -8.89 15.67 -14.87
CA THR A 454 -7.54 16.27 -14.88
C THR A 454 -7.12 16.77 -13.51
N ASP A 455 -8.05 17.19 -12.64
CA ASP A 455 -7.73 17.93 -11.43
C ASP A 455 -8.01 17.11 -10.14
N ALA A 456 -9.05 16.28 -10.10
CA ALA A 456 -9.33 15.40 -8.96
C ALA A 456 -8.57 14.07 -9.06
N PHE A 457 -8.65 13.39 -10.22
CA PHE A 457 -7.86 12.18 -10.47
C PHE A 457 -6.36 12.50 -10.39
N GLY A 458 -5.55 11.52 -10.05
CA GLY A 458 -4.13 11.67 -9.74
C GLY A 458 -3.86 11.84 -8.24
N CYS A 459 -4.91 11.95 -7.40
CA CYS A 459 -4.73 11.96 -5.95
C CYS A 459 -4.17 10.62 -5.45
N VAL A 460 -4.63 9.49 -6.02
CA VAL A 460 -4.15 8.15 -5.71
C VAL A 460 -2.69 7.99 -6.14
N ALA A 461 -2.32 8.51 -7.31
CA ALA A 461 -0.94 8.51 -7.82
C ALA A 461 0.02 9.27 -6.88
N LEU A 462 -0.40 10.43 -6.36
CA LEU A 462 0.39 11.19 -5.39
C LEU A 462 0.55 10.43 -4.07
N VAL A 463 -0.51 9.76 -3.63
CA VAL A 463 -0.48 8.89 -2.43
C VAL A 463 0.40 7.65 -2.66
N ALA A 464 0.44 7.11 -3.88
CA ALA A 464 1.37 6.03 -4.22
C ALA A 464 2.84 6.49 -4.26
N MET A 465 3.10 7.72 -4.70
CA MET A 465 4.46 8.25 -4.86
C MET A 465 5.09 8.74 -3.55
N ALA A 466 4.36 9.51 -2.74
CA ALA A 466 4.94 10.19 -1.57
C ALA A 466 5.46 9.25 -0.48
N PRO A 467 4.82 8.11 -0.15
CA PRO A 467 5.39 7.11 0.75
C PRO A 467 6.72 6.54 0.28
N ILE A 468 6.95 6.42 -1.03
CA ILE A 468 8.23 5.95 -1.55
C ILE A 468 9.35 6.88 -1.07
N ILE A 469 9.13 8.19 -1.13
CA ILE A 469 10.09 9.20 -0.67
C ILE A 469 10.23 9.15 0.86
N SER A 470 9.13 9.18 1.60
CA SER A 470 9.16 9.27 3.07
C SER A 470 9.78 8.03 3.72
N ILE A 471 9.50 6.82 3.22
CA ILE A 471 10.12 5.59 3.71
C ILE A 471 11.61 5.55 3.36
N GLN A 472 12.02 6.02 2.19
CA GLN A 472 13.44 6.12 1.85
C GLN A 472 14.17 7.14 2.73
N LEU A 473 13.55 8.26 3.07
CA LEU A 473 14.10 9.21 4.05
C LEU A 473 14.27 8.58 5.44
N CYS A 474 13.29 7.78 5.89
CA CYS A 474 13.43 6.97 7.10
C CYS A 474 14.60 5.99 7.01
N GLY A 475 14.78 5.33 5.87
CA GLY A 475 15.90 4.43 5.60
C GLY A 475 17.26 5.13 5.58
N LEU A 476 17.32 6.35 5.05
CA LEU A 476 18.52 7.18 5.07
C LEU A 476 18.87 7.59 6.51
N ALA A 477 17.88 8.05 7.28
CA ALA A 477 18.06 8.38 8.70
C ALA A 477 18.55 7.17 9.51
N TYR A 478 17.99 5.98 9.26
CA TYR A 478 18.43 4.72 9.86
C TYR A 478 19.89 4.42 9.54
N LYS A 479 20.30 4.52 8.26
CA LYS A 479 21.69 4.30 7.80
C LYS A 479 22.68 5.25 8.46
N LEU A 480 22.33 6.54 8.56
CA LEU A 480 23.17 7.54 9.20
C LEU A 480 23.32 7.27 10.70
N LYS A 481 22.23 6.94 11.39
CA LYS A 481 22.23 6.61 12.82
C LYS A 481 23.02 5.32 13.11
N SER A 482 22.90 4.30 12.26
CA SER A 482 23.66 3.05 12.38
C SER A 482 25.15 3.30 12.21
N ARG A 483 25.56 4.06 11.20
CA ARG A 483 26.97 4.44 11.01
C ARG A 483 27.54 5.22 12.20
N SER A 484 26.77 6.13 12.77
CA SER A 484 27.19 6.88 13.96
C SER A 484 27.37 5.99 15.20
N ARG A 485 26.49 4.97 15.37
CA ARG A 485 26.62 4.00 16.48
C ARG A 485 27.87 3.12 16.32
N VAL A 486 28.11 2.59 15.11
CA VAL A 486 29.30 1.77 14.83
C VAL A 486 30.56 2.61 15.05
N ARG A 487 30.60 3.86 14.56
CA ARG A 487 31.75 4.74 14.78
C ARG A 487 32.01 5.03 16.26
N ARG A 488 30.96 5.26 17.05
CA ARG A 488 31.08 5.44 18.51
C ARG A 488 31.60 4.14 19.21
N PHE A 489 31.14 2.99 18.74
CA PHE A 489 31.55 1.71 19.31
C PHE A 489 33.04 1.40 18.97
N VAL A 490 33.46 1.69 17.74
CA VAL A 490 34.86 1.53 17.32
C VAL A 490 35.76 2.49 18.10
N MET A 491 35.40 3.78 18.22
CA MET A 491 36.14 4.75 19.02
C MET A 491 36.21 4.34 20.51
N ALA A 492 35.09 3.87 21.09
CA ALA A 492 35.08 3.39 22.45
C ALA A 492 35.97 2.14 22.63
N ARG A 493 36.05 1.26 21.64
CA ARG A 493 36.92 0.09 21.66
C ARG A 493 38.38 0.46 21.52
N GLU A 494 38.73 1.42 20.65
CA GLU A 494 40.08 1.95 20.52
C GLU A 494 40.56 2.62 21.81
N THR A 495 39.72 3.41 22.46
CA THR A 495 40.02 4.03 23.77
C THR A 495 40.17 2.95 24.87
N PHE A 496 39.39 1.87 24.84
CA PHE A 496 39.54 0.76 25.80
C PHE A 496 40.81 -0.06 25.56
N VAL A 497 41.23 -0.21 24.31
CA VAL A 497 42.47 -0.91 23.94
C VAL A 497 43.70 -0.06 24.36
N ASP A 498 43.68 1.25 24.14
CA ASP A 498 44.73 2.17 24.59
C ASP A 498 44.89 2.17 26.12
N TYR A 499 43.76 2.19 26.90
CA TYR A 499 43.83 2.08 28.35
C TYR A 499 44.39 0.72 28.79
N GLY A 500 44.13 -0.34 28.06
CA GLY A 500 44.66 -1.69 28.33
C GLY A 500 46.18 -1.79 28.08
N TYR A 501 46.65 -1.14 27.02
CA TYR A 501 48.10 -1.16 26.70
C TYR A 501 48.94 -0.33 27.65
N THR A 502 48.52 0.89 27.98
CA THR A 502 49.20 1.76 28.94
C THR A 502 49.30 1.13 30.33
N HIS A 503 48.25 0.43 30.79
CA HIS A 503 48.32 -0.29 32.10
C HIS A 503 49.14 -1.55 32.04
N SER A 504 49.21 -2.25 30.92
CA SER A 504 50.06 -3.44 30.78
C SER A 504 51.55 -3.08 30.60
N GLU A 505 51.87 -1.97 29.91
CA GLU A 505 53.23 -1.45 29.78
C GLU A 505 53.75 -0.88 31.12
N GLN A 506 52.90 -0.15 31.87
CA GLN A 506 53.28 0.31 33.22
C GLN A 506 53.49 -0.85 34.18
N ARG A 507 52.69 -1.92 34.12
CA ARG A 507 52.92 -3.13 34.93
C ARG A 507 54.20 -3.88 34.50
N ARG A 508 54.53 -3.94 33.21
CA ARG A 508 55.78 -4.53 32.73
C ARG A 508 57.00 -3.69 33.13
N ALA A 509 56.93 -2.39 32.97
CA ALA A 509 58.00 -1.47 33.40
C ALA A 509 58.17 -1.51 34.94
N ALA A 510 57.10 -1.60 35.75
CA ALA A 510 57.20 -1.76 37.17
C ALA A 510 57.75 -3.14 37.60
N ALA A 511 57.45 -4.22 36.87
CA ALA A 511 57.98 -5.54 37.11
C ALA A 511 59.48 -5.63 36.68
N GLU A 512 59.89 -4.95 35.64
CA GLU A 512 61.26 -4.88 35.19
C GLU A 512 62.13 -4.05 36.14
N ASN A 513 61.65 -2.94 36.66
CA ASN A 513 62.31 -2.15 37.71
C ASN A 513 62.46 -2.92 39.04
N ARG A 514 61.49 -3.76 39.43
CA ARG A 514 61.62 -4.64 40.58
C ARG A 514 62.66 -5.75 40.41
N ARG A 515 62.87 -6.22 39.16
CA ARG A 515 63.91 -7.19 38.85
C ARG A 515 65.30 -6.58 38.81
N ARG A 516 65.44 -5.29 38.43
CA ARG A 516 66.73 -4.58 38.44
C ARG A 516 67.13 -4.01 39.80
N GLY A 517 66.15 -3.79 40.70
CA GLY A 517 66.41 -3.26 42.06
C GLY A 517 66.63 -4.30 43.11
N GLY A 518 66.54 -5.61 42.79
CA GLY A 518 66.76 -6.72 43.75
C GLY A 518 68.18 -7.33 43.69
N GLY A 519 69.14 -6.68 43.04
CA GLY A 519 70.52 -7.23 42.85
C GLY A 519 71.66 -6.40 43.42
N SER A 520 71.44 -5.69 44.55
CA SER A 520 72.54 -5.04 45.25
C SER A 520 72.30 -5.07 46.74
N ASN A 521 72.53 -6.22 47.33
CA ASN A 521 72.96 -6.41 48.71
C ASN A 521 73.42 -7.88 48.89
N GLU A 522 74.68 -8.10 48.56
CA GLU A 522 75.64 -8.93 49.30
C GLU A 522 77.05 -8.51 48.87
#